data_6381e08fd9571d2abf5faefab9c4e8d5
#
_entry.id   6381e08fd9571d2abf5faefab9c4e8d5
#
_cell.length_a   1.000
_cell.length_b   1.000
_cell.length_c   1.000
_cell.angle_alpha   90.00
_cell.angle_beta   90.00
_cell.angle_gamma   90.00
#
_symmetry.space_group_name_H-M   'P 1'
#
loop_
_entity.id
_entity.type
_entity.pdbx_description
1 polymer ?
#
loop_
_entity_poly.entity_id
_entity_poly.type
_entity_poly.pdbx_seq_one_letter_code
_entity_poly.pdbx_strand_id
1 'polypeptide(L)'
;LIGEESSVTGYSLTFILAFVLTTMGLVSLLAVREPQPPTVRCRVSLWEQLKEVPELLQNDRAFTRYFVARAIATMGRMAMPFYILYAGNSIGLSGVTLGIITFSFTMAGTISNLVWGAIADARGFRLVFLLSSMLWVVASAMLLIAPTYGMTVVVFAGIGAASQGFENSSRSIVLEFGDRDNRPARIAIANTVAQVAGSIGPLLGGALATWYGYESVFITAIFFLVVGAMLVYFYVPEPRALRAESTGRVT
;
A
#
# COMPACT_ATOMS: atom_id res chain seq x y z
N LEU A 1 -8.02 9.59 -36.80
CA LEU A 1 -9.00 10.61 -36.37
C LEU A 1 -10.18 9.91 -35.70
N ILE A 2 -10.01 9.49 -34.49
CA ILE A 2 -11.13 9.09 -33.64
C ILE A 2 -11.56 10.39 -32.96
N GLY A 3 -12.75 10.90 -33.33
CA GLY A 3 -13.24 12.20 -32.88
C GLY A 3 -13.39 12.27 -31.37
N GLU A 4 -13.21 13.47 -30.81
CA GLU A 4 -13.32 13.74 -29.36
C GLU A 4 -14.67 13.28 -28.76
N GLU A 5 -15.73 13.28 -29.53
CA GLU A 5 -17.07 12.80 -29.07
C GLU A 5 -17.09 11.30 -28.75
N SER A 6 -16.35 10.46 -29.48
CA SER A 6 -16.29 9.01 -29.19
C SER A 6 -15.56 8.69 -27.90
N SER A 7 -14.63 9.52 -27.46
CA SER A 7 -13.91 9.34 -26.20
C SER A 7 -14.81 9.67 -24.99
N VAL A 8 -15.59 10.73 -25.05
CA VAL A 8 -16.49 11.13 -23.97
C VAL A 8 -17.56 10.06 -23.72
N THR A 9 -18.15 9.51 -24.78
CA THR A 9 -19.16 8.44 -24.67
C THR A 9 -18.56 7.15 -24.09
N GLY A 10 -17.32 6.80 -24.47
CA GLY A 10 -16.61 5.65 -23.94
C GLY A 10 -16.33 5.78 -22.43
N TYR A 11 -15.85 6.92 -21.98
CA TYR A 11 -15.64 7.18 -20.55
C TYR A 11 -16.94 7.16 -19.76
N SER A 12 -18.00 7.80 -20.27
CA SER A 12 -19.31 7.81 -19.62
C SER A 12 -19.86 6.40 -19.43
N LEU A 13 -19.75 5.54 -20.44
CA LEU A 13 -20.20 4.15 -20.36
C LEU A 13 -19.40 3.36 -19.30
N THR A 14 -18.08 3.58 -19.22
CA THR A 14 -17.23 2.95 -18.23
C THR A 14 -17.62 3.34 -16.80
N PHE A 15 -17.91 4.63 -16.56
CA PHE A 15 -18.37 5.09 -15.25
C PHE A 15 -19.74 4.55 -14.87
N ILE A 16 -20.69 4.48 -15.83
CA ILE A 16 -22.01 3.88 -15.60
C ILE A 16 -21.87 2.40 -15.24
N LEU A 17 -21.05 1.65 -15.99
CA LEU A 17 -20.81 0.24 -15.71
C LEU A 17 -20.18 0.04 -14.32
N ALA A 18 -19.17 0.85 -13.98
CA ALA A 18 -18.54 0.81 -12.66
C ALA A 18 -19.55 1.12 -11.54
N PHE A 19 -20.41 2.13 -11.73
CA PHE A 19 -21.46 2.48 -10.79
C PHE A 19 -22.44 1.32 -10.57
N VAL A 20 -22.93 0.70 -11.64
CA VAL A 20 -23.87 -0.43 -11.56
C VAL A 20 -23.22 -1.62 -10.83
N LEU A 21 -21.99 -2.02 -11.21
CA LEU A 21 -21.29 -3.13 -10.57
C LEU A 21 -21.01 -2.86 -9.08
N THR A 22 -20.60 -1.65 -8.74
CA THR A 22 -20.36 -1.25 -7.34
C THR A 22 -21.66 -1.28 -6.54
N THR A 23 -22.76 -0.76 -7.09
CA THR A 23 -24.07 -0.77 -6.44
C THR A 23 -24.58 -2.19 -6.22
N MET A 24 -24.42 -3.08 -7.22
CA MET A 24 -24.75 -4.50 -7.06
C MET A 24 -23.93 -5.15 -5.94
N GLY A 25 -22.62 -4.85 -5.85
CA GLY A 25 -21.75 -5.32 -4.77
C GLY A 25 -22.22 -4.84 -3.39
N LEU A 26 -22.56 -3.57 -3.26
CA LEU A 26 -23.10 -2.99 -2.01
C LEU A 26 -24.44 -3.61 -1.61
N VAL A 27 -25.36 -3.80 -2.56
CA VAL A 27 -26.64 -4.47 -2.30
C VAL A 27 -26.43 -5.92 -1.83
N SER A 28 -25.46 -6.62 -2.42
CA SER A 28 -25.11 -7.99 -2.00
C SER A 28 -24.60 -8.04 -0.55
N LEU A 29 -23.92 -7.00 -0.08
CA LEU A 29 -23.47 -6.89 1.31
C LEU A 29 -24.63 -6.78 2.30
N LEU A 30 -25.76 -6.19 1.92
CA LEU A 30 -26.96 -6.12 2.76
C LEU A 30 -27.58 -7.50 3.06
N ALA A 31 -27.28 -8.49 2.22
CA ALA A 31 -27.74 -9.87 2.42
C ALA A 31 -26.85 -10.66 3.40
N VAL A 32 -25.66 -10.14 3.79
CA VAL A 32 -24.74 -10.78 4.72
C VAL A 32 -25.26 -10.59 6.14
N ARG A 33 -25.56 -11.70 6.82
CA ARG A 33 -25.91 -11.70 8.26
C ARG A 33 -24.61 -11.65 9.08
N GLU A 34 -24.39 -10.55 9.77
CA GLU A 34 -23.28 -10.46 10.72
C GLU A 34 -23.56 -11.31 11.96
N PRO A 35 -22.62 -12.18 12.40
CA PRO A 35 -22.72 -12.82 13.70
C PRO A 35 -22.65 -11.72 14.77
N GLN A 36 -23.58 -11.78 15.75
CA GLN A 36 -23.59 -10.80 16.83
C GLN A 36 -22.25 -10.84 17.59
N PRO A 37 -21.57 -9.69 17.75
CA PRO A 37 -20.34 -9.65 18.54
C PRO A 37 -20.66 -10.02 19.99
N PRO A 38 -19.83 -10.86 20.65
CA PRO A 38 -20.11 -11.37 21.99
C PRO A 38 -20.15 -10.29 23.08
N THR A 39 -19.60 -9.10 22.80
CA THR A 39 -19.68 -7.93 23.70
C THR A 39 -19.62 -6.65 22.90
N VAL A 40 -20.65 -5.81 23.03
CA VAL A 40 -20.63 -4.43 22.52
C VAL A 40 -19.79 -3.61 23.51
N ARG A 41 -18.56 -3.26 23.17
CA ARG A 41 -17.79 -2.28 23.95
C ARG A 41 -18.51 -0.92 23.88
N CYS A 42 -18.57 -0.22 25.02
CA CYS A 42 -19.06 1.16 25.06
C CYS A 42 -18.35 1.99 23.97
N ARG A 43 -19.11 2.82 23.27
CA ARG A 43 -18.57 3.75 22.26
C ARG A 43 -17.61 4.71 22.96
N VAL A 44 -16.33 4.44 22.84
CA VAL A 44 -15.28 5.37 23.28
C VAL A 44 -15.22 6.49 22.26
N SER A 45 -15.23 7.74 22.72
CA SER A 45 -15.12 8.92 21.86
C SER A 45 -13.81 8.88 21.05
N LEU A 46 -13.84 9.37 19.80
CA LEU A 46 -12.60 9.47 18.97
C LEU A 46 -11.51 10.28 19.70
N TRP A 47 -11.87 11.29 20.47
CA TRP A 47 -10.93 12.08 21.28
C TRP A 47 -10.29 11.29 22.40
N GLU A 48 -11.03 10.39 23.04
CA GLU A 48 -10.48 9.51 24.08
C GLU A 48 -9.52 8.49 23.45
N GLN A 49 -9.89 7.91 22.31
CA GLN A 49 -8.97 7.03 21.57
C GLN A 49 -7.69 7.73 21.14
N LEU A 50 -7.76 9.00 20.69
CA LEU A 50 -6.58 9.79 20.35
C LEU A 50 -5.70 10.12 21.55
N LYS A 51 -6.26 10.29 22.73
CA LYS A 51 -5.50 10.49 23.97
C LYS A 51 -4.74 9.24 24.43
N GLU A 52 -5.24 8.05 24.11
CA GLU A 52 -4.56 6.78 24.41
C GLU A 52 -3.39 6.47 23.47
N VAL A 53 -3.31 7.15 22.32
CA VAL A 53 -2.25 6.92 21.31
C VAL A 53 -0.84 7.10 21.88
N PRO A 54 -0.50 8.18 22.58
CA PRO A 54 0.84 8.37 23.12
C PRO A 54 1.23 7.28 24.12
N GLU A 55 0.29 6.87 24.98
CA GLU A 55 0.50 5.80 25.95
C GLU A 55 0.71 4.44 25.26
N LEU A 56 -0.10 4.13 24.26
CA LEU A 56 0.06 2.92 23.44
C LEU A 56 1.43 2.85 22.78
N LEU A 57 1.89 3.98 22.22
CA LEU A 57 3.18 4.06 21.54
C LEU A 57 4.37 3.98 22.52
N GLN A 58 4.22 4.48 23.75
CA GLN A 58 5.26 4.38 24.77
C GLN A 58 5.36 2.97 25.35
N ASN A 59 4.25 2.29 25.53
CA ASN A 59 4.19 0.97 26.14
C ASN A 59 4.63 -0.17 25.22
N ASP A 60 4.47 -0.02 23.88
CA ASP A 60 4.85 -1.05 22.91
C ASP A 60 5.91 -0.53 21.94
N ARG A 61 7.17 -0.66 22.35
CA ARG A 61 8.31 -0.21 21.53
C ARG A 61 8.43 -0.94 20.18
N ALA A 62 8.04 -2.20 20.09
CA ALA A 62 8.11 -2.97 18.85
C ALA A 62 7.07 -2.48 17.85
N PHE A 63 5.84 -2.26 18.30
CA PHE A 63 4.80 -1.66 17.50
C PHE A 63 5.18 -0.24 17.05
N THR A 64 5.70 0.59 17.94
CA THR A 64 6.10 1.97 17.63
C THR A 64 7.18 2.04 16.57
N ARG A 65 8.20 1.18 16.66
CA ARG A 65 9.25 1.08 15.63
C ARG A 65 8.66 0.71 14.27
N TYR A 66 7.79 -0.29 14.25
CA TYR A 66 7.10 -0.67 13.02
C TYR A 66 6.22 0.46 12.47
N PHE A 67 5.46 1.12 13.35
CA PHE A 67 4.58 2.22 13.01
C PHE A 67 5.33 3.38 12.30
N VAL A 68 6.45 3.81 12.87
CA VAL A 68 7.30 4.85 12.29
C VAL A 68 7.91 4.38 10.95
N ALA A 69 8.44 3.17 10.91
CA ALA A 69 9.03 2.60 9.70
C ALA A 69 7.99 2.51 8.55
N ARG A 70 6.76 2.06 8.86
CA ARG A 70 5.66 2.00 7.92
C ARG A 70 5.25 3.39 7.42
N ALA A 71 5.15 4.38 8.31
CA ALA A 71 4.81 5.75 7.93
C ALA A 71 5.83 6.32 6.94
N ILE A 72 7.12 6.14 7.23
CA ILE A 72 8.22 6.57 6.34
C ILE A 72 8.15 5.83 5.00
N ALA A 73 8.02 4.50 4.99
CA ALA A 73 7.92 3.73 3.75
C ALA A 73 6.70 4.12 2.90
N THR A 74 5.58 4.47 3.56
CA THR A 74 4.34 4.91 2.87
C THR A 74 4.55 6.22 2.08
N MET A 75 5.49 7.08 2.51
CA MET A 75 5.86 8.27 1.73
C MET A 75 6.40 7.91 0.34
N GLY A 76 6.97 6.72 0.15
CA GLY A 76 7.38 6.22 -1.16
C GLY A 76 6.24 6.13 -2.18
N ARG A 77 4.97 6.07 -1.72
CA ARG A 77 3.79 6.11 -2.60
C ARG A 77 3.59 7.43 -3.33
N MET A 78 4.34 8.48 -2.96
CA MET A 78 4.31 9.79 -3.62
C MET A 78 4.57 9.70 -5.12
N ALA A 79 5.33 8.71 -5.57
CA ALA A 79 5.68 8.51 -6.98
C ALA A 79 4.54 7.89 -7.81
N MET A 80 3.53 7.26 -7.20
CA MET A 80 2.48 6.51 -7.90
C MET A 80 1.78 7.30 -9.03
N PRO A 81 1.30 8.54 -8.81
CA PRO A 81 0.65 9.30 -9.88
C PRO A 81 1.61 9.70 -11.01
N PHE A 82 2.90 9.80 -10.70
CA PHE A 82 3.90 10.32 -11.62
C PHE A 82 4.53 9.25 -12.50
N TYR A 83 4.42 7.95 -12.17
CA TYR A 83 4.95 6.87 -13.01
C TYR A 83 4.36 6.89 -14.41
N ILE A 84 3.03 7.03 -14.52
CA ILE A 84 2.36 7.01 -15.80
C ILE A 84 2.64 8.28 -16.62
N LEU A 85 2.76 9.43 -15.95
CA LEU A 85 3.10 10.70 -16.59
C LEU A 85 4.52 10.66 -17.17
N TYR A 86 5.47 10.15 -16.39
CA TYR A 86 6.86 9.99 -16.83
C TYR A 86 6.99 9.01 -17.99
N ALA A 87 6.35 7.84 -17.87
CA ALA A 87 6.34 6.84 -18.94
C ALA A 87 5.72 7.42 -20.22
N GLY A 88 4.65 8.21 -20.08
CA GLY A 88 3.96 8.83 -21.19
C GLY A 88 4.82 9.79 -22.02
N ASN A 89 5.75 10.48 -21.36
CA ASN A 89 6.70 11.37 -22.06
C ASN A 89 7.63 10.59 -23.02
N SER A 90 7.92 9.33 -22.71
CA SER A 90 8.88 8.52 -23.48
C SER A 90 8.21 7.64 -24.52
N ILE A 91 7.04 7.04 -24.21
CA ILE A 91 6.37 6.05 -25.08
C ILE A 91 5.08 6.56 -25.73
N GLY A 92 4.64 7.77 -25.37
CA GLY A 92 3.35 8.34 -25.77
C GLY A 92 2.17 7.70 -25.04
N LEU A 93 1.14 8.51 -24.74
CA LEU A 93 -0.08 8.07 -24.07
C LEU A 93 -1.22 7.94 -25.08
N SER A 94 -1.38 6.76 -25.66
CA SER A 94 -2.61 6.39 -26.37
C SER A 94 -3.55 5.64 -25.41
N GLY A 95 -4.85 5.58 -25.72
CA GLY A 95 -5.80 4.77 -24.92
C GLY A 95 -5.39 3.30 -24.82
N VAL A 96 -4.81 2.74 -25.90
CA VAL A 96 -4.30 1.37 -25.91
C VAL A 96 -3.08 1.22 -25.00
N THR A 97 -2.12 2.15 -25.06
CA THR A 97 -0.95 2.16 -24.17
C THR A 97 -1.37 2.21 -22.70
N LEU A 98 -2.26 3.13 -22.36
CA LEU A 98 -2.81 3.24 -20.99
C LEU A 98 -3.51 1.95 -20.55
N GLY A 99 -4.30 1.35 -21.43
CA GLY A 99 -4.99 0.09 -21.15
C GLY A 99 -4.03 -1.05 -20.86
N ILE A 100 -3.00 -1.23 -21.69
CA ILE A 100 -2.00 -2.30 -21.51
C ILE A 100 -1.19 -2.11 -20.21
N ILE A 101 -0.73 -0.89 -19.94
CA ILE A 101 0.02 -0.58 -18.71
C ILE A 101 -0.84 -0.81 -17.46
N THR A 102 -2.09 -0.33 -17.47
CA THR A 102 -3.02 -0.51 -16.35
C THR A 102 -3.37 -1.98 -16.16
N PHE A 103 -3.60 -2.71 -17.25
CA PHE A 103 -3.85 -4.15 -17.22
C PHE A 103 -2.65 -4.91 -16.64
N SER A 104 -1.43 -4.59 -17.09
CA SER A 104 -0.19 -5.21 -16.60
C SER A 104 -0.01 -4.97 -15.09
N PHE A 105 -0.17 -3.72 -14.65
CA PHE A 105 -0.12 -3.34 -13.23
C PHE A 105 -1.14 -4.12 -12.39
N THR A 106 -2.40 -4.13 -12.80
CA THR A 106 -3.49 -4.74 -12.04
C THR A 106 -3.37 -6.27 -12.04
N MET A 107 -3.08 -6.87 -13.20
CA MET A 107 -2.98 -8.32 -13.33
C MET A 107 -1.79 -8.87 -12.54
N ALA A 108 -0.62 -8.23 -12.66
CA ALA A 108 0.56 -8.61 -11.89
C ALA A 108 0.33 -8.44 -10.38
N GLY A 109 -0.32 -7.35 -9.97
CA GLY A 109 -0.72 -7.13 -8.58
C GLY A 109 -1.64 -8.25 -8.07
N THR A 110 -2.64 -8.64 -8.85
CA THR A 110 -3.59 -9.69 -8.48
C THR A 110 -2.90 -11.06 -8.36
N ILE A 111 -2.13 -11.45 -9.37
CA ILE A 111 -1.43 -12.74 -9.39
C ILE A 111 -0.38 -12.81 -8.27
N SER A 112 0.35 -11.72 -8.02
CA SER A 112 1.38 -11.68 -6.99
C SER A 112 0.84 -11.90 -5.57
N ASN A 113 -0.46 -11.68 -5.32
CA ASN A 113 -1.06 -11.96 -4.02
C ASN A 113 -0.94 -13.44 -3.62
N LEU A 114 -0.97 -14.37 -4.59
CA LEU A 114 -0.74 -15.79 -4.32
C LEU A 114 0.70 -16.04 -3.85
N VAL A 115 1.66 -15.40 -4.48
CA VAL A 115 3.09 -15.51 -4.11
C VAL A 115 3.33 -14.87 -2.74
N TRP A 116 2.81 -13.65 -2.54
CA TRP A 116 2.95 -12.93 -1.26
C TRP A 116 2.28 -13.68 -0.11
N GLY A 117 1.10 -14.27 -0.37
CA GLY A 117 0.41 -15.11 0.62
C GLY A 117 1.25 -16.33 1.00
N ALA A 118 1.76 -17.09 0.03
CA ALA A 118 2.61 -18.26 0.29
C ALA A 118 3.89 -17.89 1.08
N ILE A 119 4.54 -16.76 0.76
CA ILE A 119 5.71 -16.28 1.50
C ILE A 119 5.31 -15.86 2.92
N ALA A 120 4.18 -15.16 3.07
CA ALA A 120 3.67 -14.74 4.36
C ALA A 120 3.36 -15.93 5.28
N ASP A 121 2.74 -16.98 4.74
CA ASP A 121 2.42 -18.18 5.49
C ASP A 121 3.69 -18.94 5.93
N ALA A 122 4.67 -19.03 5.05
CA ALA A 122 5.92 -19.76 5.31
C ALA A 122 6.89 -18.98 6.23
N ARG A 123 7.03 -17.67 6.05
CA ARG A 123 8.11 -16.88 6.66
C ARG A 123 7.67 -15.58 7.34
N GLY A 124 6.36 -15.31 7.39
CA GLY A 124 5.81 -14.12 8.04
C GLY A 124 5.70 -12.90 7.12
N PHE A 125 4.89 -11.94 7.57
CA PHE A 125 4.60 -10.73 6.80
C PHE A 125 5.77 -9.73 6.76
N ARG A 126 6.68 -9.77 7.72
CA ARG A 126 7.87 -8.92 7.73
C ARG A 126 8.74 -9.15 6.49
N LEU A 127 8.96 -10.41 6.10
CA LEU A 127 9.73 -10.73 4.90
C LEU A 127 9.01 -10.25 3.63
N VAL A 128 7.69 -10.39 3.55
CA VAL A 128 6.88 -9.88 2.43
C VAL A 128 7.03 -8.37 2.30
N PHE A 129 6.98 -7.63 3.42
CA PHE A 129 7.19 -6.18 3.43
C PHE A 129 8.55 -5.79 2.84
N LEU A 130 9.62 -6.48 3.26
CA LEU A 130 10.98 -6.20 2.79
C LEU A 130 11.14 -6.53 1.30
N LEU A 131 10.69 -7.70 0.86
CA LEU A 131 10.80 -8.12 -0.54
C LEU A 131 9.95 -7.25 -1.47
N SER A 132 8.74 -6.91 -1.07
CA SER A 132 7.87 -6.03 -1.87
C SER A 132 8.40 -4.61 -1.94
N SER A 133 8.96 -4.07 -0.85
CA SER A 133 9.62 -2.76 -0.86
C SER A 133 10.85 -2.77 -1.78
N MET A 134 11.66 -3.83 -1.74
CA MET A 134 12.82 -3.98 -2.61
C MET A 134 12.42 -4.09 -4.09
N LEU A 135 11.40 -4.89 -4.39
CA LEU A 135 10.85 -4.98 -5.75
C LEU A 135 10.36 -3.61 -6.25
N TRP A 136 9.72 -2.83 -5.36
CA TRP A 136 9.27 -1.48 -5.71
C TRP A 136 10.43 -0.55 -6.02
N VAL A 137 11.48 -0.56 -5.21
CA VAL A 137 12.72 0.21 -5.43
C VAL A 137 13.35 -0.15 -6.78
N VAL A 138 13.50 -1.46 -7.07
CA VAL A 138 14.08 -1.93 -8.33
C VAL A 138 13.22 -1.51 -9.53
N ALA A 139 11.91 -1.70 -9.46
CA ALA A 139 11.01 -1.32 -10.55
C ALA A 139 11.03 0.20 -10.80
N SER A 140 11.05 1.01 -9.72
CA SER A 140 11.16 2.47 -9.84
C SER A 140 12.50 2.91 -10.45
N ALA A 141 13.60 2.27 -10.05
CA ALA A 141 14.92 2.54 -10.61
C ALA A 141 15.02 2.13 -12.10
N MET A 142 14.42 1.00 -12.47
CA MET A 142 14.37 0.55 -13.86
C MET A 142 13.59 1.54 -14.75
N LEU A 143 12.56 2.19 -14.24
CA LEU A 143 11.82 3.20 -14.98
C LEU A 143 12.69 4.41 -15.34
N LEU A 144 13.67 4.78 -14.48
CA LEU A 144 14.58 5.91 -14.70
C LEU A 144 15.63 5.63 -15.77
N ILE A 145 16.01 4.36 -15.98
CA ILE A 145 17.22 4.02 -16.76
C ILE A 145 16.99 4.01 -18.26
N ALA A 146 15.91 3.48 -18.77
CA ALA A 146 15.57 3.50 -20.22
C ALA A 146 14.14 2.98 -20.48
N PRO A 147 13.13 3.79 -20.54
CA PRO A 147 11.80 3.30 -20.81
C PRO A 147 11.59 3.04 -22.31
N THR A 148 11.81 1.78 -22.73
CA THR A 148 11.19 1.27 -23.96
C THR A 148 9.78 0.80 -23.64
N TYR A 149 8.90 0.73 -24.63
CA TYR A 149 7.50 0.29 -24.41
C TYR A 149 7.41 -1.04 -23.67
N GLY A 150 8.13 -2.07 -24.12
CA GLY A 150 8.12 -3.38 -23.47
C GLY A 150 8.65 -3.35 -22.03
N MET A 151 9.73 -2.61 -21.79
CA MET A 151 10.29 -2.42 -20.46
C MET A 151 9.31 -1.69 -19.53
N THR A 152 8.61 -0.68 -20.03
CA THR A 152 7.59 0.03 -19.26
C THR A 152 6.47 -0.91 -18.79
N VAL A 153 5.98 -1.80 -19.67
CA VAL A 153 4.96 -2.81 -19.31
C VAL A 153 5.47 -3.71 -18.19
N VAL A 154 6.71 -4.20 -18.27
CA VAL A 154 7.34 -5.05 -17.24
C VAL A 154 7.53 -4.28 -15.92
N VAL A 155 7.98 -3.02 -16.00
CA VAL A 155 8.14 -2.16 -14.82
C VAL A 155 6.81 -1.92 -14.12
N PHE A 156 5.74 -1.63 -14.86
CA PHE A 156 4.41 -1.46 -14.27
C PHE A 156 3.85 -2.76 -13.67
N ALA A 157 4.14 -3.92 -14.28
CA ALA A 157 3.87 -5.21 -13.65
C ALA A 157 4.60 -5.35 -12.30
N GLY A 158 5.89 -5.00 -12.27
CA GLY A 158 6.71 -5.01 -11.06
C GLY A 158 6.17 -4.06 -9.98
N ILE A 159 5.81 -2.83 -10.34
CA ILE A 159 5.21 -1.86 -9.40
C ILE A 159 3.86 -2.38 -8.88
N GLY A 160 3.02 -2.97 -9.75
CA GLY A 160 1.75 -3.57 -9.36
C GLY A 160 1.92 -4.69 -8.35
N ALA A 161 2.81 -5.64 -8.63
CA ALA A 161 3.12 -6.73 -7.71
C ALA A 161 3.70 -6.22 -6.39
N ALA A 162 4.64 -5.27 -6.44
CA ALA A 162 5.27 -4.68 -5.27
C ALA A 162 4.27 -3.93 -4.39
N SER A 163 3.41 -3.10 -4.99
CA SER A 163 2.42 -2.30 -4.25
C SER A 163 1.43 -3.18 -3.50
N GLN A 164 0.98 -4.30 -4.09
CA GLN A 164 0.08 -5.25 -3.43
C GLN A 164 0.77 -5.97 -2.26
N GLY A 165 2.01 -6.44 -2.45
CA GLY A 165 2.78 -7.05 -1.36
C GLY A 165 3.02 -6.09 -0.21
N PHE A 166 3.38 -4.85 -0.51
CA PHE A 166 3.58 -3.79 0.48
C PHE A 166 2.29 -3.49 1.26
N GLU A 167 1.17 -3.29 0.57
CA GLU A 167 -0.11 -2.95 1.19
C GLU A 167 -0.62 -4.08 2.09
N ASN A 168 -0.61 -5.33 1.59
CA ASN A 168 -1.08 -6.49 2.34
C ASN A 168 -0.19 -6.76 3.56
N SER A 169 1.13 -6.74 3.39
CA SER A 169 2.06 -6.97 4.51
C SER A 169 1.98 -5.86 5.55
N SER A 170 1.90 -4.59 5.12
CA SER A 170 1.82 -3.47 6.04
C SER A 170 0.55 -3.46 6.88
N ARG A 171 -0.57 -3.97 6.37
CA ARG A 171 -1.79 -4.13 7.16
C ARG A 171 -1.71 -5.34 8.08
N SER A 172 -1.19 -6.45 7.58
CA SER A 172 -1.17 -7.72 8.31
C SER A 172 -0.18 -7.72 9.47
N ILE A 173 0.97 -7.07 9.34
CA ILE A 173 1.94 -6.93 10.45
C ILE A 173 1.31 -6.24 11.65
N VAL A 174 0.47 -5.22 11.45
CA VAL A 174 -0.24 -4.54 12.56
C VAL A 174 -1.10 -5.50 13.36
N LEU A 175 -1.74 -6.48 12.68
CA LEU A 175 -2.58 -7.50 13.32
C LEU A 175 -1.79 -8.49 14.18
N GLU A 176 -0.49 -8.62 13.91
CA GLU A 176 0.39 -9.51 14.65
C GLU A 176 0.91 -8.91 15.95
N PHE A 177 0.85 -7.57 16.11
CA PHE A 177 1.23 -6.89 17.34
C PHE A 177 0.07 -6.83 18.36
N GLY A 178 0.41 -7.05 19.64
CA GLY A 178 -0.46 -6.84 20.79
C GLY A 178 -1.56 -7.87 21.03
N ASP A 179 -2.23 -7.71 22.16
CA ASP A 179 -3.33 -8.54 22.61
C ASP A 179 -4.61 -8.27 21.81
N ARG A 180 -5.52 -9.25 21.82
CA ARG A 180 -6.81 -9.17 21.09
C ARG A 180 -7.61 -7.92 21.43
N ASP A 181 -7.48 -7.43 22.65
CA ASP A 181 -8.28 -6.33 23.17
C ASP A 181 -7.91 -4.97 22.60
N ASN A 182 -6.65 -4.71 22.32
CA ASN A 182 -6.15 -3.42 21.81
C ASN A 182 -5.94 -3.38 20.28
N ARG A 183 -6.21 -4.49 19.57
CA ARG A 183 -6.03 -4.56 18.10
C ARG A 183 -6.82 -3.51 17.33
N PRO A 184 -8.13 -3.27 17.60
CA PRO A 184 -8.89 -2.29 16.82
C PRO A 184 -8.29 -0.89 16.90
N ALA A 185 -7.85 -0.45 18.08
CA ALA A 185 -7.19 0.85 18.26
C ALA A 185 -5.87 0.94 17.51
N ARG A 186 -5.02 -0.10 17.57
CA ARG A 186 -3.74 -0.16 16.85
C ARG A 186 -3.92 -0.11 15.33
N ILE A 187 -4.91 -0.84 14.80
CA ILE A 187 -5.26 -0.83 13.38
C ILE A 187 -5.72 0.55 12.97
N ALA A 188 -6.62 1.18 13.73
CA ALA A 188 -7.15 2.49 13.43
C ALA A 188 -6.02 3.54 13.39
N ILE A 189 -5.16 3.58 14.40
CA ILE A 189 -4.02 4.50 14.50
C ILE A 189 -3.06 4.30 13.33
N ALA A 190 -2.62 3.06 13.12
CA ALA A 190 -1.66 2.74 12.07
C ALA A 190 -2.18 3.07 10.66
N ASN A 191 -3.48 2.80 10.42
CA ASN A 191 -4.10 3.13 9.15
C ASN A 191 -4.31 4.64 8.97
N THR A 192 -4.74 5.35 10.01
CA THR A 192 -4.93 6.81 9.95
C THR A 192 -3.62 7.51 9.60
N VAL A 193 -2.51 7.17 10.27
CA VAL A 193 -1.22 7.81 9.98
C VAL A 193 -0.69 7.40 8.61
N ALA A 194 -0.84 6.14 8.22
CA ALA A 194 -0.46 5.71 6.87
C ALA A 194 -1.28 6.45 5.78
N GLN A 195 -2.57 6.71 6.02
CA GLN A 195 -3.40 7.47 5.08
C GLN A 195 -3.04 8.95 5.04
N VAL A 196 -2.75 9.56 6.19
CA VAL A 196 -2.24 10.95 6.24
C VAL A 196 -0.90 11.06 5.49
N ALA A 197 0.05 10.17 5.75
CA ALA A 197 1.31 10.13 5.03
C ALA A 197 1.08 9.89 3.52
N GLY A 198 0.20 8.96 3.17
CA GLY A 198 -0.17 8.68 1.78
C GLY A 198 -0.85 9.85 1.05
N SER A 199 -1.56 10.71 1.78
CA SER A 199 -2.20 11.90 1.21
C SER A 199 -1.23 13.07 1.04
N ILE A 200 -0.29 13.23 1.97
CA ILE A 200 0.76 14.27 1.89
C ILE A 200 1.77 13.92 0.79
N GLY A 201 2.07 12.64 0.59
CA GLY A 201 3.05 12.17 -0.39
C GLY A 201 2.85 12.76 -1.78
N PRO A 202 1.70 12.59 -2.45
CA PRO A 202 1.45 13.14 -3.78
C PRO A 202 1.56 14.66 -3.87
N LEU A 203 1.20 15.39 -2.79
CA LEU A 203 1.36 16.86 -2.73
C LEU A 203 2.83 17.26 -2.75
N LEU A 204 3.65 16.60 -1.93
CA LEU A 204 5.11 16.81 -1.94
C LEU A 204 5.71 16.35 -3.28
N GLY A 205 5.25 15.23 -3.82
CA GLY A 205 5.65 14.74 -5.12
C GLY A 205 5.33 15.72 -6.25
N GLY A 206 4.16 16.37 -6.20
CA GLY A 206 3.77 17.41 -7.15
C GLY A 206 4.68 18.64 -7.09
N ALA A 207 4.99 19.12 -5.88
CA ALA A 207 5.94 20.21 -5.70
C ALA A 207 7.34 19.87 -6.21
N LEU A 208 7.86 18.69 -5.87
CA LEU A 208 9.14 18.20 -6.36
C LEU A 208 9.14 18.07 -7.89
N ALA A 209 8.08 17.50 -8.48
CA ALA A 209 7.97 17.36 -9.93
C ALA A 209 7.98 18.71 -10.65
N THR A 210 7.36 19.73 -10.07
CA THR A 210 7.29 21.08 -10.64
C THR A 210 8.65 21.79 -10.57
N TRP A 211 9.40 21.63 -9.48
CA TRP A 211 10.66 22.37 -9.28
C TRP A 211 11.89 21.63 -9.79
N TYR A 212 11.89 20.30 -9.70
CA TYR A 212 13.08 19.47 -9.98
C TYR A 212 12.83 18.33 -10.97
N GLY A 213 11.63 18.23 -11.56
CA GLY A 213 11.26 17.18 -12.49
C GLY A 213 10.85 15.86 -11.85
N TYR A 214 10.31 14.94 -12.67
CA TYR A 214 9.79 13.65 -12.19
C TYR A 214 10.86 12.73 -11.60
N GLU A 215 12.09 12.82 -12.09
CA GLU A 215 13.22 11.99 -11.61
C GLU A 215 13.48 12.22 -10.12
N SER A 216 13.38 13.48 -9.66
CA SER A 216 13.54 13.85 -8.25
C SER A 216 12.47 13.20 -7.36
N VAL A 217 11.24 13.07 -7.86
CA VAL A 217 10.14 12.39 -7.15
C VAL A 217 10.45 10.92 -6.97
N PHE A 218 10.98 10.26 -8.01
CA PHE A 218 11.30 8.82 -7.95
C PHE A 218 12.48 8.55 -7.05
N ILE A 219 13.54 9.37 -7.11
CA ILE A 219 14.69 9.26 -6.21
C ILE A 219 14.26 9.44 -4.76
N THR A 220 13.41 10.45 -4.48
CA THR A 220 12.89 10.70 -3.14
C THR A 220 11.99 9.55 -2.66
N ALA A 221 11.14 9.01 -3.53
CA ALA A 221 10.30 7.86 -3.20
C ALA A 221 11.13 6.61 -2.91
N ILE A 222 12.15 6.33 -3.72
CA ILE A 222 13.12 5.24 -3.50
C ILE A 222 13.81 5.42 -2.15
N PHE A 223 14.26 6.62 -1.82
CA PHE A 223 14.87 6.93 -0.53
C PHE A 223 13.95 6.57 0.64
N PHE A 224 12.69 7.01 0.61
CA PHE A 224 11.73 6.69 1.66
C PHE A 224 11.43 5.18 1.76
N LEU A 225 11.30 4.48 0.63
CA LEU A 225 11.11 3.02 0.62
C LEU A 225 12.31 2.29 1.23
N VAL A 226 13.53 2.68 0.85
CA VAL A 226 14.77 2.08 1.36
C VAL A 226 14.91 2.34 2.85
N VAL A 227 14.74 3.59 3.31
CA VAL A 227 14.83 3.94 4.74
C VAL A 227 13.78 3.19 5.55
N GLY A 228 12.53 3.16 5.08
CA GLY A 228 11.47 2.42 5.75
C GLY A 228 11.75 0.92 5.82
N ALA A 229 12.22 0.31 4.72
CA ALA A 229 12.61 -1.10 4.70
C ALA A 229 13.80 -1.40 5.64
N MET A 230 14.82 -0.53 5.66
CA MET A 230 15.94 -0.65 6.60
C MET A 230 15.48 -0.57 8.05
N LEU A 231 14.60 0.36 8.39
CA LEU A 231 14.04 0.45 9.73
C LEU A 231 13.28 -0.83 10.12
N VAL A 232 12.49 -1.40 9.20
CA VAL A 232 11.82 -2.69 9.45
C VAL A 232 12.86 -3.79 9.62
N TYR A 233 13.88 -3.83 8.79
CA TYR A 233 14.90 -4.88 8.84
C TYR A 233 15.70 -4.87 10.15
N PHE A 234 16.14 -3.70 10.64
CA PHE A 234 17.01 -3.61 11.79
C PHE A 234 16.28 -3.50 13.14
N TYR A 235 15.10 -2.87 13.15
CA TYR A 235 14.45 -2.50 14.41
C TYR A 235 13.13 -3.20 14.69
N VAL A 236 12.54 -3.89 13.71
CA VAL A 236 11.27 -4.58 13.88
C VAL A 236 11.52 -6.09 13.93
N PRO A 237 11.38 -6.73 15.11
CA PRO A 237 11.49 -8.18 15.22
C PRO A 237 10.32 -8.86 14.49
N GLU A 238 10.49 -10.15 14.14
CA GLU A 238 9.39 -10.93 13.58
C GLU A 238 8.30 -11.13 14.63
N PRO A 239 7.06 -10.61 14.43
CA PRO A 239 6.05 -10.64 15.47
C PRO A 239 5.61 -12.07 15.86
N ARG A 240 5.71 -13.02 14.92
CA ARG A 240 5.40 -14.44 15.20
C ARG A 240 6.36 -15.06 16.19
N ALA A 241 7.65 -14.71 16.12
CA ALA A 241 8.65 -15.18 17.06
C ALA A 241 8.37 -14.68 18.47
N LEU A 242 7.98 -13.41 18.62
CA LEU A 242 7.61 -12.82 19.92
C LEU A 242 6.40 -13.53 20.55
N ARG A 243 5.43 -13.95 19.78
CA ARG A 243 4.28 -14.70 20.27
C ARG A 243 4.64 -16.13 20.73
N ALA A 244 5.49 -16.80 19.98
CA ALA A 244 5.95 -18.14 20.34
C ALA A 244 6.69 -18.14 21.71
N GLU A 245 7.52 -17.12 21.95
CA GLU A 245 8.21 -16.94 23.24
C GLU A 245 7.26 -16.63 24.39
N SER A 246 6.22 -15.83 24.16
CA SER A 246 5.23 -15.51 25.20
C SER A 246 4.37 -16.73 25.59
N THR A 247 4.04 -17.58 24.61
CA THR A 247 3.24 -18.80 24.85
C THR A 247 4.07 -19.92 25.50
N GLY A 248 5.35 -20.03 25.16
CA GLY A 248 6.27 -21.00 25.76
C GLY A 248 6.74 -20.67 27.18
N ARG A 249 6.48 -19.46 27.69
CA ARG A 249 6.76 -19.08 29.10
C ARG A 249 5.62 -19.38 30.06
N VAL A 250 4.49 -19.84 29.56
CA VAL A 250 3.28 -20.14 30.35
C VAL A 250 3.11 -21.65 30.63
N THR A 251 4.01 -22.50 30.08
CA THR A 251 4.11 -23.94 30.37
C THR A 251 5.30 -24.22 31.25
#